data_9db3fc6de9e898991d2c25dd876f869e
#
_entry.id   9db3fc6de9e898991d2c25dd876f869e
#
_cell.length_a   1.000
_cell.length_b   1.000
_cell.length_c   1.000
_cell.angle_alpha   90.00
_cell.angle_beta   90.00
_cell.angle_gamma   90.00
#
_symmetry.space_group_name_H-M   'P 1'
#
loop_
_entity.id
_entity.type
_entity.pdbx_description
1 polymer ?
#
loop_
_entity_poly.entity_id
_entity_poly.type
_entity_poly.pdbx_seq_one_letter_code
_entity_poly.pdbx_strand_id
1 'polypeptide(L)' 'MKINSVKIKMLMLERDLNIGELAKLMKSSRQWVGAILDRGHATLNMVNKIAKALEVEPKEIIKLED' A
#
# COMPACT_ATOMS: atom_id res chain seq x y z
N MET A 1 -8.96 4.41 6.77
CA MET A 1 -9.25 2.97 6.92
C MET A 1 -7.97 2.21 7.23
N LYS A 2 -8.08 1.13 7.93
CA LYS A 2 -6.92 0.30 8.28
C LYS A 2 -6.46 -0.52 7.09
N ILE A 3 -5.15 -0.57 6.91
CA ILE A 3 -4.54 -1.37 5.83
C ILE A 3 -3.70 -2.46 6.46
N ASN A 4 -3.52 -3.54 5.70
CA ASN A 4 -2.67 -4.64 6.12
C ASN A 4 -1.26 -4.41 5.58
N SER A 5 -0.44 -3.71 6.37
CA SER A 5 0.91 -3.34 5.95
C SER A 5 1.79 -4.55 5.67
N VAL A 6 1.63 -5.61 6.47
CA VAL A 6 2.42 -6.84 6.25
C VAL A 6 2.07 -7.44 4.89
N LYS A 7 0.78 -7.54 4.59
CA LYS A 7 0.35 -8.08 3.29
C LYS A 7 0.86 -7.23 2.15
N ILE A 8 0.80 -5.90 2.29
CA ILE A 8 1.31 -4.99 1.27
C ILE A 8 2.79 -5.21 1.05
N LYS A 9 3.57 -5.35 2.13
CA LYS A 9 5.01 -5.58 2.00
C LYS A 9 5.30 -6.91 1.34
N MET A 10 4.51 -7.95 1.64
CA MET A 10 4.66 -9.25 0.99
C MET A 10 4.39 -9.15 -0.51
N LEU A 11 3.34 -8.41 -0.88
CA LEU A 11 3.03 -8.21 -2.30
C LEU A 11 4.15 -7.45 -3.01
N MET A 12 4.75 -6.47 -2.32
CA MET A 12 5.88 -5.75 -2.87
C MET A 12 7.07 -6.68 -3.12
N LEU A 13 7.35 -7.57 -2.16
CA LEU A 13 8.42 -8.54 -2.31
C LEU A 13 8.17 -9.47 -3.49
N GLU A 14 6.93 -9.93 -3.65
CA GLU A 14 6.58 -10.82 -4.77
C GLU A 14 6.80 -10.14 -6.12
N ARG A 15 6.63 -8.82 -6.15
CA ARG A 15 6.77 -8.03 -7.38
C ARG A 15 8.11 -7.34 -7.48
N ASP A 16 9.01 -7.65 -6.55
CA ASP A 16 10.36 -7.10 -6.54
C ASP A 16 10.35 -5.57 -6.52
N LEU A 17 9.45 -5.00 -5.71
CA LEU A 17 9.33 -3.55 -5.56
C LEU A 17 9.83 -3.11 -4.19
N ASN A 18 10.57 -2.00 -4.16
CA ASN A 18 10.88 -1.33 -2.90
C ASN A 18 9.91 -0.15 -2.70
N ILE A 19 10.00 0.51 -1.54
CA ILE A 19 9.08 1.61 -1.23
C ILE A 19 9.19 2.76 -2.23
N GLY A 20 10.42 3.07 -2.66
CA GLY A 20 10.62 4.13 -3.64
C GLY A 20 9.95 3.82 -4.97
N GLU A 21 10.02 2.57 -5.41
CA GLU A 21 9.39 2.15 -6.65
C GLU A 21 7.87 2.14 -6.52
N LEU A 22 7.36 1.68 -5.40
CA LEU A 22 5.93 1.72 -5.14
C LEU A 22 5.42 3.15 -5.16
N ALA A 23 6.14 4.06 -4.49
CA ALA A 23 5.77 5.47 -4.46
C ALA A 23 5.72 6.06 -5.87
N LYS A 24 6.67 5.70 -6.72
CA LYS A 24 6.68 6.15 -8.12
C LYS A 24 5.42 5.70 -8.83
N LEU A 25 5.04 4.46 -8.68
CA LEU A 25 3.84 3.93 -9.31
C LEU A 25 2.58 4.64 -8.80
N MET A 26 2.60 5.05 -7.54
CA MET A 26 1.49 5.77 -6.94
C MET A 26 1.53 7.27 -7.21
N LYS A 27 2.60 7.74 -7.83
CA LYS A 27 2.85 9.17 -8.05
C LYS A 27 2.82 9.95 -6.74
N SER A 28 3.49 9.39 -5.75
CA SER A 28 3.54 9.94 -4.40
C SER A 28 4.98 9.94 -3.91
N SER A 29 5.23 10.55 -2.75
CA SER A 29 6.57 10.57 -2.20
C SER A 29 6.87 9.28 -1.44
N ARG A 30 8.14 8.88 -1.45
CA ARG A 30 8.60 7.72 -0.72
C ARG A 30 8.31 7.85 0.78
N GLN A 31 8.55 9.05 1.32
CA GLN A 31 8.32 9.31 2.74
C GLN A 31 6.83 9.18 3.10
N TRP A 32 5.96 9.66 2.23
CA TRP A 32 4.52 9.59 2.47
C TRP A 32 4.04 8.14 2.47
N VAL A 33 4.49 7.35 1.49
CA VAL A 33 4.12 5.94 1.41
C VAL A 33 4.66 5.18 2.63
N GLY A 34 5.91 5.45 3.01
CA GLY A 34 6.49 4.85 4.20
C GLY A 34 5.70 5.16 5.46
N ALA A 35 5.29 6.42 5.62
CA ALA A 35 4.50 6.83 6.77
C ALA A 35 3.14 6.13 6.82
N ILE A 36 2.49 5.99 5.67
CA ILE A 36 1.19 5.31 5.59
C ILE A 36 1.34 3.85 6.01
N LEU A 37 2.36 3.17 5.52
CA LEU A 37 2.60 1.77 5.88
C LEU A 37 2.94 1.62 7.35
N ASP A 38 3.71 2.56 7.91
CA ASP A 38 4.07 2.52 9.33
C ASP A 38 2.86 2.73 10.24
N ARG A 39 1.97 3.67 9.87
CA ARG A 39 0.76 3.92 10.63
C ARG A 39 -0.27 2.82 10.50
N GLY A 40 -0.27 2.14 9.36
CA GLY A 40 -1.27 1.14 9.06
C GLY A 40 -2.64 1.72 8.73
N HIS A 41 -2.69 2.98 8.34
CA HIS A 41 -3.92 3.68 7.97
C HIS A 41 -3.71 4.44 6.68
N ALA A 42 -4.72 4.44 5.82
CA ALA A 42 -4.69 5.18 4.58
C ALA A 42 -6.09 5.66 4.23
N THR A 43 -6.15 6.72 3.43
CA THR A 43 -7.42 7.17 2.90
C THR A 43 -7.88 6.20 1.81
N LEU A 44 -9.15 6.27 1.48
CA LEU A 44 -9.72 5.47 0.40
C LEU A 44 -8.94 5.67 -0.90
N ASN A 45 -8.60 6.91 -1.19
CA ASN A 45 -7.85 7.26 -2.40
C ASN A 45 -6.48 6.59 -2.42
N MET A 46 -5.77 6.60 -1.28
CA MET A 46 -4.46 5.97 -1.17
C MET A 46 -4.54 4.46 -1.27
N VAL A 47 -5.55 3.85 -0.65
CA VAL A 47 -5.78 2.41 -0.76
C VAL A 47 -5.93 2.02 -2.23
N ASN A 48 -6.72 2.81 -2.97
CA ASN A 48 -6.93 2.55 -4.38
C ASN A 48 -5.62 2.65 -5.18
N LYS A 49 -4.80 3.64 -4.86
CA LYS A 49 -3.51 3.81 -5.54
C LYS A 49 -2.56 2.65 -5.25
N ILE A 50 -2.52 2.20 -3.99
CA ILE A 50 -1.67 1.07 -3.61
C ILE A 50 -2.14 -0.19 -4.34
N ALA A 51 -3.44 -0.44 -4.34
CA ALA A 51 -3.99 -1.63 -4.98
C ALA A 51 -3.68 -1.65 -6.47
N LYS A 52 -3.84 -0.51 -7.14
CA LYS A 52 -3.54 -0.43 -8.57
C LYS A 52 -2.06 -0.64 -8.84
N ALA A 53 -1.20 -0.05 -8.01
CA ALA A 53 0.25 -0.20 -8.17
C ALA A 53 0.67 -1.66 -8.01
N LEU A 54 0.03 -2.37 -7.11
CA LEU A 54 0.33 -3.79 -6.84
C LEU A 54 -0.49 -4.75 -7.70
N GLU A 55 -1.40 -4.22 -8.49
CA GLU A 55 -2.27 -5.02 -9.38
C GLU A 55 -3.10 -6.03 -8.61
N VAL A 56 -3.67 -5.58 -7.50
CA VAL A 56 -4.57 -6.40 -6.68
C VAL A 56 -5.84 -5.63 -6.39
N GLU A 57 -6.84 -6.34 -5.86
CA GLU A 57 -8.08 -5.73 -5.44
C GLU A 57 -7.86 -4.98 -4.11
N PRO A 58 -8.50 -3.83 -3.92
CA PRO A 58 -8.36 -3.10 -2.65
C PRO A 58 -8.68 -3.96 -1.43
N LYS A 59 -9.65 -4.85 -1.54
CA LYS A 59 -10.05 -5.71 -0.42
C LYS A 59 -8.92 -6.62 0.06
N GLU A 60 -7.92 -6.85 -0.78
CA GLU A 60 -6.80 -7.72 -0.41
C GLU A 60 -5.83 -7.03 0.53
N ILE A 61 -5.84 -5.70 0.57
CA ILE A 61 -4.87 -4.95 1.35
C ILE A 61 -5.48 -4.16 2.49
N ILE A 62 -6.78 -4.19 2.66
CA ILE A 62 -7.42 -3.54 3.80
C ILE A 62 -7.65 -4.56 4.90
N LYS A 63 -7.66 -4.06 6.15
CA LYS A 63 -8.02 -4.88 7.31
C LYS A 63 -9.48 -4.68 7.61
N LEU A 64 -10.22 -5.78 7.61
CA LEU A 64 -11.60 -5.74 8.04
C LEU A 64 -11.60 -5.86 9.56
N GLU A 65 -12.22 -4.89 10.21
CA GLU A 65 -12.29 -4.86 11.67
C GLU A 65 -13.67 -5.21 12.13
N ASP A 66 -13.73 -5.90 13.19
CA ASP A 66 -14.98 -6.22 13.87
C ASP A 66 -15.46 -5.07 14.72
#